data_9a46318a93b113464f7bb3e2648f07a7
#
_entry.id   9a46318a93b113464f7bb3e2648f07a7
#
_cell.length_a   1.000
_cell.length_b   1.000
_cell.length_c   1.000
_cell.angle_alpha   90.00
_cell.angle_beta   90.00
_cell.angle_gamma   90.00
#
_symmetry.space_group_name_H-M   'P 1'
#
loop_
_entity.id
_entity.type
_entity.pdbx_description
1 polymer ?
#
loop_
_entity_poly.entity_id
_entity_poly.type
_entity_poly.pdbx_seq_one_letter_code
_entity_poly.pdbx_strand_id
1 'polypeptide(L)'
;MQIELKNLCLSYGEKRVLDDFSLSLPMSGVIGFTGPSGCGKTTLLRVLAGLEKPDSGEICGLNGEDVAFLFQENRLLPWRTVEQHIVDVLPRGRIGEVDQWLTLAELTEERKARPAALSGGMARRLALARCAALGGKVLLLDEPFAGVDRERAQRMLAALKKQDMPILLVSHEQPVLEMCDKVYEFTGFPLKLV
;
A
#
# COMPACT_ATOMS: atom_id res chain seq x y z
N MET A 1 -19.15 -5.16 2.66
CA MET A 1 -18.78 -4.66 1.32
C MET A 1 -17.62 -5.50 0.83
N GLN A 2 -17.52 -5.79 -0.48
CA GLN A 2 -16.44 -6.61 -1.07
C GLN A 2 -15.94 -5.94 -2.35
N ILE A 3 -14.67 -6.14 -2.66
CA ILE A 3 -14.13 -5.84 -3.98
C ILE A 3 -14.19 -7.12 -4.78
N GLU A 4 -14.79 -7.08 -5.96
CA GLU A 4 -14.88 -8.23 -6.86
C GLU A 4 -14.06 -7.97 -8.12
N LEU A 5 -13.14 -8.86 -8.40
CA LEU A 5 -12.39 -8.94 -9.64
C LEU A 5 -13.01 -10.03 -10.48
N LYS A 6 -13.42 -9.73 -11.71
CA LYS A 6 -14.12 -10.66 -12.60
C LYS A 6 -13.40 -10.80 -13.93
N ASN A 7 -12.91 -12.00 -14.18
CA ASN A 7 -12.31 -12.40 -15.46
C ASN A 7 -11.25 -11.40 -15.98
N LEU A 8 -10.41 -10.89 -15.08
CA LEU A 8 -9.38 -9.91 -15.45
C LEU A 8 -8.30 -10.55 -16.32
N CYS A 9 -8.03 -9.92 -17.45
CA CYS A 9 -6.88 -10.23 -18.28
C CYS A 9 -5.99 -9.00 -18.40
N LEU A 10 -4.68 -9.20 -18.30
CA LEU A 10 -3.69 -8.14 -18.51
C LEU A 10 -2.40 -8.72 -19.03
N SER A 11 -1.87 -8.10 -20.08
CA SER A 11 -0.62 -8.50 -20.74
C SER A 11 0.31 -7.30 -20.94
N TYR A 12 1.61 -7.52 -20.83
CA TYR A 12 2.65 -6.59 -21.25
C TYR A 12 3.38 -7.19 -22.45
N GLY A 13 2.98 -6.77 -23.64
CA GLY A 13 3.42 -7.39 -24.88
C GLY A 13 2.97 -8.87 -24.93
N GLU A 14 3.91 -9.78 -25.09
CA GLU A 14 3.61 -11.23 -25.11
C GLU A 14 3.45 -11.83 -23.71
N LYS A 15 3.78 -11.07 -22.66
CA LYS A 15 3.80 -11.53 -21.29
C LYS A 15 2.44 -11.35 -20.61
N ARG A 16 1.63 -12.42 -20.53
CA ARG A 16 0.33 -12.41 -19.85
C ARG A 16 0.52 -12.51 -18.34
N VAL A 17 0.10 -11.46 -17.59
CA VAL A 17 0.23 -11.37 -16.12
C VAL A 17 -1.03 -11.83 -15.42
N LEU A 18 -2.19 -11.42 -15.91
CA LEU A 18 -3.50 -11.90 -15.47
C LEU A 18 -4.17 -12.60 -16.63
N ASP A 19 -4.77 -13.76 -16.36
CA ASP A 19 -5.45 -14.59 -17.35
C ASP A 19 -6.72 -15.15 -16.73
N ASP A 20 -7.86 -14.59 -17.12
CA ASP A 20 -9.18 -14.93 -16.59
C ASP A 20 -9.23 -14.92 -15.07
N PHE A 21 -8.51 -13.97 -14.46
CA PHE A 21 -8.30 -13.91 -13.02
C PHE A 21 -9.52 -13.33 -12.32
N SER A 22 -10.08 -14.09 -11.39
CA SER A 22 -11.22 -13.68 -10.57
C SER A 22 -10.92 -13.86 -9.10
N LEU A 23 -11.29 -12.85 -8.28
CA LEU A 23 -11.03 -12.87 -6.83
C LEU A 23 -12.03 -11.96 -6.12
N SER A 24 -12.50 -12.40 -4.96
CA SER A 24 -13.30 -11.57 -4.05
C SER A 24 -12.50 -11.24 -2.79
N LEU A 25 -12.41 -9.93 -2.49
CA LEU A 25 -11.66 -9.40 -1.36
C LEU A 25 -12.61 -8.69 -0.37
N PRO A 26 -12.51 -8.94 0.93
CA PRO A 26 -13.29 -8.18 1.91
C PRO A 26 -12.79 -6.73 1.98
N MET A 27 -13.73 -5.80 2.22
CA MET A 27 -13.43 -4.38 2.46
C MET A 27 -13.35 -4.11 3.97
N SER A 28 -12.53 -4.89 4.68
CA SER A 28 -12.29 -4.73 6.12
C SER A 28 -10.99 -5.40 6.54
N GLY A 29 -10.37 -4.87 7.58
CA GLY A 29 -9.15 -5.44 8.17
C GLY A 29 -7.92 -5.28 7.29
N VAL A 30 -6.90 -6.09 7.60
CA VAL A 30 -5.61 -6.12 6.88
C VAL A 30 -5.50 -7.40 6.09
N ILE A 31 -5.35 -7.26 4.80
CA ILE A 31 -5.21 -8.38 3.85
C ILE A 31 -3.78 -8.38 3.31
N GLY A 32 -3.09 -9.49 3.50
CA GLY A 32 -1.75 -9.72 2.96
C GLY A 32 -1.79 -10.47 1.63
N PHE A 33 -0.97 -10.03 0.68
CA PHE A 33 -0.68 -10.73 -0.56
C PHE A 33 0.77 -11.21 -0.52
N THR A 34 0.98 -12.51 -0.69
CA THR A 34 2.31 -13.12 -0.71
C THR A 34 2.50 -14.01 -1.93
N GLY A 35 3.74 -14.46 -2.17
CA GLY A 35 4.10 -15.31 -3.29
C GLY A 35 5.41 -14.89 -3.95
N PRO A 36 5.92 -15.66 -4.93
CA PRO A 36 7.20 -15.41 -5.58
C PRO A 36 7.32 -14.01 -6.19
N SER A 37 8.55 -13.47 -6.23
CA SER A 37 8.82 -12.22 -6.94
C SER A 37 8.48 -12.35 -8.42
N GLY A 38 7.87 -11.31 -8.98
CA GLY A 38 7.50 -11.27 -10.42
C GLY A 38 6.24 -12.04 -10.78
N CYS A 39 5.53 -12.71 -9.86
CA CYS A 39 4.28 -13.40 -10.19
C CYS A 39 3.10 -12.49 -10.52
N GLY A 40 3.18 -11.16 -10.26
CA GLY A 40 2.13 -10.20 -10.66
C GLY A 40 1.43 -9.49 -9.51
N LYS A 41 1.83 -9.65 -8.24
CA LYS A 41 1.19 -9.01 -7.07
C LYS A 41 1.15 -7.47 -7.15
N THR A 42 2.28 -6.84 -7.46
CA THR A 42 2.36 -5.39 -7.69
C THR A 42 1.45 -4.95 -8.84
N THR A 43 1.39 -5.74 -9.92
CA THR A 43 0.47 -5.50 -11.04
C THR A 43 -0.98 -5.56 -10.59
N LEU A 44 -1.35 -6.57 -9.80
CA LEU A 44 -2.69 -6.68 -9.24
C LEU A 44 -3.05 -5.48 -8.36
N LEU A 45 -2.13 -5.01 -7.48
CA LEU A 45 -2.36 -3.78 -6.71
C LEU A 45 -2.54 -2.55 -7.60
N ARG A 46 -1.74 -2.42 -8.68
CA ARG A 46 -1.87 -1.30 -9.63
C ARG A 46 -3.19 -1.32 -10.39
N VAL A 47 -3.66 -2.50 -10.75
CA VAL A 47 -4.98 -2.67 -11.39
C VAL A 47 -6.09 -2.27 -10.42
N LEU A 48 -6.03 -2.69 -9.15
CA LEU A 48 -6.96 -2.28 -8.10
C LEU A 48 -6.95 -0.77 -7.85
N ALA A 49 -5.78 -0.14 -7.97
CA ALA A 49 -5.63 1.31 -7.83
C ALA A 49 -6.09 2.12 -9.08
N GLY A 50 -6.48 1.45 -10.14
CA GLY A 50 -6.77 2.12 -11.41
C GLY A 50 -5.54 2.73 -12.10
N LEU A 51 -4.33 2.39 -11.65
CA LEU A 51 -3.06 2.84 -12.23
C LEU A 51 -2.68 2.01 -13.46
N GLU A 52 -3.25 0.83 -13.58
CA GLU A 52 -3.10 -0.07 -14.71
C GLU A 52 -4.48 -0.49 -15.19
N LYS A 53 -4.76 -0.36 -16.46
CA LYS A 53 -6.05 -0.76 -17.04
C LYS A 53 -5.95 -2.20 -17.54
N PRO A 54 -6.80 -3.13 -17.10
CA PRO A 54 -6.83 -4.47 -17.64
C PRO A 54 -7.28 -4.47 -19.10
N ASP A 55 -6.82 -5.45 -19.89
CA ASP A 55 -7.21 -5.66 -21.27
C ASP A 55 -8.70 -6.04 -21.36
N SER A 56 -9.17 -6.83 -20.40
CA SER A 56 -10.58 -7.22 -20.26
C SER A 56 -10.93 -7.58 -18.81
N GLY A 57 -12.22 -7.78 -18.55
CA GLY A 57 -12.77 -8.02 -17.22
C GLY A 57 -13.20 -6.74 -16.52
N GLU A 58 -13.66 -6.85 -15.29
CA GLU A 58 -14.16 -5.72 -14.51
C GLU A 58 -13.77 -5.79 -13.04
N ILE A 59 -13.71 -4.62 -12.40
CA ILE A 59 -13.54 -4.46 -10.96
C ILE A 59 -14.80 -3.79 -10.41
N CYS A 60 -15.44 -4.45 -9.46
CA CYS A 60 -16.62 -3.92 -8.78
C CYS A 60 -16.31 -3.59 -7.32
N GLY A 61 -16.95 -2.57 -6.78
CA GLY A 61 -16.85 -2.21 -5.36
C GLY A 61 -15.65 -1.33 -4.99
N LEU A 62 -14.81 -0.92 -5.95
CA LEU A 62 -13.68 -0.03 -5.76
C LEU A 62 -13.48 0.87 -6.97
N ASN A 63 -13.25 2.17 -6.74
CA ASN A 63 -12.82 3.12 -7.76
C ASN A 63 -11.40 3.62 -7.43
N GLY A 64 -10.59 3.88 -8.44
CA GLY A 64 -9.21 4.34 -8.24
C GLY A 64 -9.09 5.64 -7.42
N GLU A 65 -10.08 6.53 -7.50
CA GLU A 65 -10.15 7.77 -6.70
C GLU A 65 -10.33 7.52 -5.19
N ASP A 66 -10.80 6.33 -4.82
CA ASP A 66 -11.01 5.92 -3.43
C ASP A 66 -9.76 5.30 -2.79
N VAL A 67 -8.65 5.22 -3.54
CA VAL A 67 -7.47 4.46 -3.16
C VAL A 67 -6.31 5.39 -2.77
N ALA A 68 -5.72 5.15 -1.60
CA ALA A 68 -4.39 5.64 -1.30
C ALA A 68 -3.37 4.53 -1.59
N PHE A 69 -2.40 4.81 -2.48
CA PHE A 69 -1.44 3.83 -2.98
C PHE A 69 -0.02 4.14 -2.52
N LEU A 70 0.61 3.20 -1.82
CA LEU A 70 2.04 3.23 -1.50
C LEU A 70 2.83 2.43 -2.53
N PHE A 71 3.65 3.11 -3.30
CA PHE A 71 4.56 2.48 -4.26
C PHE A 71 5.73 1.78 -3.56
N GLN A 72 6.35 0.83 -4.23
CA GLN A 72 7.56 0.19 -3.75
C GLN A 72 8.69 1.21 -3.55
N GLU A 73 8.83 2.19 -4.45
CA GLU A 73 9.71 3.34 -4.27
C GLU A 73 9.06 4.39 -3.37
N ASN A 74 9.84 5.03 -2.51
CA ASN A 74 9.33 6.00 -1.54
C ASN A 74 8.80 7.29 -2.19
N ARG A 75 9.28 7.65 -3.40
CA ARG A 75 8.87 8.84 -4.18
C ARG A 75 8.79 10.10 -3.33
N LEU A 76 9.80 10.33 -2.49
CA LEU A 76 9.92 11.53 -1.68
C LEU A 76 10.46 12.69 -2.52
N LEU A 77 9.94 13.89 -2.25
CA LEU A 77 10.35 15.12 -2.92
C LEU A 77 11.62 15.66 -2.23
N PRO A 78 12.79 15.72 -2.89
CA PRO A 78 14.07 16.03 -2.23
C PRO A 78 14.14 17.43 -1.63
N TRP A 79 13.29 18.35 -2.08
CA TRP A 79 13.22 19.74 -1.58
C TRP A 79 12.23 19.94 -0.44
N ARG A 80 11.40 18.94 -0.11
CA ARG A 80 10.42 18.99 0.98
C ARG A 80 11.01 18.45 2.27
N THR A 81 10.60 19.02 3.40
CA THR A 81 10.89 18.44 4.72
C THR A 81 9.94 17.28 5.02
N VAL A 82 10.27 16.51 6.07
CA VAL A 82 9.42 15.42 6.58
C VAL A 82 7.99 15.92 6.84
N GLU A 83 7.85 17.04 7.58
CA GLU A 83 6.55 17.65 7.84
C GLU A 83 5.83 18.07 6.57
N GLN A 84 6.51 18.71 5.64
CA GLN A 84 5.91 19.17 4.39
C GLN A 84 5.36 18.03 3.54
N HIS A 85 5.99 16.83 3.57
CA HIS A 85 5.45 15.66 2.87
C HIS A 85 4.08 15.24 3.40
N ILE A 86 3.81 15.45 4.68
CA ILE A 86 2.52 15.16 5.30
C ILE A 86 1.53 16.30 5.01
N VAL A 87 1.94 17.56 5.23
CA VAL A 87 1.09 18.74 4.99
C VAL A 87 0.58 18.79 3.57
N ASP A 88 1.43 18.51 2.58
CA ASP A 88 1.09 18.61 1.16
C ASP A 88 -0.04 17.66 0.71
N VAL A 89 -0.25 16.57 1.44
CA VAL A 89 -1.30 15.58 1.11
C VAL A 89 -2.54 15.68 1.99
N LEU A 90 -2.45 16.36 3.13
CA LEU A 90 -3.59 16.52 4.03
C LEU A 90 -4.64 17.47 3.44
N PRO A 91 -5.93 17.10 3.47
CA PRO A 91 -7.00 18.05 3.20
C PRO A 91 -6.89 19.28 4.10
N ARG A 92 -7.23 20.47 3.60
CA ARG A 92 -7.09 21.74 4.33
C ARG A 92 -7.69 21.73 5.74
N GLY A 93 -8.81 21.04 5.94
CA GLY A 93 -9.47 20.90 7.25
C GLY A 93 -8.76 19.94 8.21
N ARG A 94 -7.76 19.17 7.75
CA ARG A 94 -7.05 18.14 8.52
C ARG A 94 -5.58 18.48 8.79
N ILE A 95 -5.12 19.70 8.48
CA ILE A 95 -3.72 20.10 8.70
C ILE A 95 -3.30 19.96 10.18
N GLY A 96 -4.22 20.10 11.12
CA GLY A 96 -3.96 19.85 12.56
C GLY A 96 -3.55 18.41 12.90
N GLU A 97 -3.71 17.46 11.98
CA GLU A 97 -3.35 16.06 12.19
C GLU A 97 -1.87 15.74 11.86
N VAL A 98 -1.08 16.72 11.45
CA VAL A 98 0.33 16.50 11.07
C VAL A 98 1.10 15.76 12.14
N ASP A 99 0.93 16.17 13.41
CA ASP A 99 1.67 15.59 14.53
C ASP A 99 1.33 14.12 14.78
N GLN A 100 0.09 13.69 14.55
CA GLN A 100 -0.27 12.27 14.65
C GLN A 100 0.41 11.43 13.58
N TRP A 101 0.55 11.94 12.35
CA TRP A 101 1.20 11.22 11.26
C TRP A 101 2.73 11.17 11.44
N LEU A 102 3.33 12.24 11.98
CA LEU A 102 4.75 12.25 12.36
C LEU A 102 5.01 11.26 13.50
N THR A 103 4.11 11.19 14.47
CA THR A 103 4.19 10.22 15.58
C THR A 103 4.03 8.79 15.06
N LEU A 104 3.07 8.53 14.16
CA LEU A 104 2.90 7.22 13.52
C LEU A 104 4.18 6.79 12.79
N ALA A 105 4.82 7.71 12.07
CA ALA A 105 6.08 7.44 11.37
C ALA A 105 7.29 7.35 12.31
N GLU A 106 7.17 7.74 13.59
CA GLU A 106 8.28 7.94 14.54
C GLU A 106 9.35 8.87 13.96
N LEU A 107 8.92 10.04 13.43
CA LEU A 107 9.76 11.05 12.78
C LEU A 107 9.52 12.48 13.33
N THR A 108 9.05 12.60 14.55
CA THR A 108 8.76 13.89 15.18
C THR A 108 10.02 14.75 15.32
N GLU A 109 11.15 14.12 15.68
CA GLU A 109 12.45 14.80 15.83
C GLU A 109 13.03 15.23 14.47
N GLU A 110 12.75 14.45 13.41
CA GLU A 110 13.19 14.72 12.05
C GLU A 110 12.26 15.65 11.26
N ARG A 111 11.27 16.23 11.91
CA ARG A 111 10.24 17.10 11.30
C ARG A 111 10.76 18.07 10.24
N LYS A 112 11.92 18.70 10.48
CA LYS A 112 12.55 19.67 9.59
C LYS A 112 13.60 19.05 8.65
N ALA A 113 13.89 17.77 8.80
CA ALA A 113 14.85 17.07 7.94
C ALA A 113 14.32 16.93 6.51
N ARG A 114 15.23 16.82 5.55
CA ARG A 114 14.93 16.50 4.15
C ARG A 114 15.25 15.02 3.86
N PRO A 115 14.71 14.44 2.80
CA PRO A 115 14.92 13.02 2.46
C PRO A 115 16.38 12.57 2.44
N ALA A 116 17.30 13.44 2.02
CA ALA A 116 18.75 13.13 1.98
C ALA A 116 19.36 12.85 3.38
N ALA A 117 18.73 13.31 4.46
CA ALA A 117 19.18 13.09 5.83
C ALA A 117 18.51 11.85 6.48
N LEU A 118 17.57 11.20 5.79
CA LEU A 118 16.84 10.05 6.31
C LEU A 118 17.53 8.74 5.95
N SER A 119 17.52 7.77 6.88
CA SER A 119 17.83 6.39 6.56
C SER A 119 16.75 5.78 5.63
N GLY A 120 17.06 4.65 4.97
CA GLY A 120 16.09 3.97 4.12
C GLY A 120 14.79 3.62 4.85
N GLY A 121 14.88 3.09 6.07
CA GLY A 121 13.72 2.78 6.91
C GLY A 121 12.94 4.04 7.33
N MET A 122 13.61 5.15 7.66
CA MET A 122 12.95 6.44 7.93
C MET A 122 12.21 6.96 6.71
N ALA A 123 12.84 6.91 5.54
CA ALA A 123 12.22 7.30 4.27
C ALA A 123 11.00 6.42 3.95
N ARG A 124 11.05 5.11 4.23
CA ARG A 124 9.93 4.20 4.04
C ARG A 124 8.77 4.52 4.97
N ARG A 125 9.05 4.77 6.26
CA ARG A 125 8.05 5.16 7.26
C ARG A 125 7.36 6.49 6.90
N LEU A 126 8.13 7.47 6.41
CA LEU A 126 7.58 8.73 5.91
C LEU A 126 6.65 8.52 4.71
N ALA A 127 7.07 7.70 3.74
CA ALA A 127 6.26 7.41 2.56
C ALA A 127 4.93 6.73 2.94
N LEU A 128 4.96 5.78 3.88
CA LEU A 128 3.77 5.10 4.39
C LEU A 128 2.85 6.08 5.14
N ALA A 129 3.37 6.90 6.05
CA ALA A 129 2.59 7.90 6.77
C ALA A 129 1.95 8.92 5.82
N ARG A 130 2.68 9.39 4.82
CA ARG A 130 2.17 10.28 3.76
C ARG A 130 1.03 9.61 2.97
N CYS A 131 1.19 8.36 2.60
CA CYS A 131 0.15 7.60 1.90
C CYS A 131 -1.13 7.50 2.76
N ALA A 132 -1.00 7.14 4.04
CA ALA A 132 -2.12 7.02 4.94
C ALA A 132 -2.78 8.39 5.26
N ALA A 133 -1.98 9.46 5.38
CA ALA A 133 -2.47 10.83 5.61
C ALA A 133 -3.32 11.36 4.45
N LEU A 134 -3.01 10.97 3.21
CA LEU A 134 -3.82 11.29 2.04
C LEU A 134 -5.27 10.81 2.24
N GLY A 135 -5.43 9.65 2.88
CA GLY A 135 -6.73 9.03 3.10
C GLY A 135 -7.27 8.35 1.85
N GLY A 136 -8.48 7.83 1.97
CA GLY A 136 -9.19 7.07 0.93
C GLY A 136 -10.15 6.10 1.58
N LYS A 137 -10.80 5.25 0.77
CA LYS A 137 -11.63 4.15 1.27
C LYS A 137 -10.82 2.88 1.51
N VAL A 138 -9.63 2.78 0.93
CA VAL A 138 -8.72 1.64 1.08
C VAL A 138 -7.26 2.07 0.93
N LEU A 139 -6.36 1.46 1.70
CA LEU A 139 -4.91 1.56 1.52
C LEU A 139 -4.40 0.37 0.71
N LEU A 140 -3.73 0.62 -0.39
CA LEU A 140 -3.01 -0.38 -1.15
C LEU A 140 -1.50 -0.15 -0.98
N LEU A 141 -0.81 -1.10 -0.36
CA LEU A 141 0.55 -0.92 0.12
C LEU A 141 1.49 -1.96 -0.51
N ASP A 142 2.42 -1.51 -1.34
CA ASP A 142 3.42 -2.39 -1.96
C ASP A 142 4.71 -2.38 -1.11
N GLU A 143 5.01 -3.50 -0.41
CA GLU A 143 6.13 -3.72 0.50
C GLU A 143 6.27 -2.59 1.57
N PRO A 144 5.21 -2.30 2.37
CA PRO A 144 5.13 -1.11 3.21
C PRO A 144 6.23 -1.00 4.27
N PHE A 145 6.81 -2.12 4.70
CA PHE A 145 7.77 -2.17 5.79
C PHE A 145 9.18 -2.59 5.35
N ALA A 146 9.47 -2.57 4.05
CA ALA A 146 10.80 -2.89 3.55
C ALA A 146 11.89 -2.04 4.23
N GLY A 147 12.84 -2.71 4.91
CA GLY A 147 13.91 -2.06 5.66
C GLY A 147 13.48 -1.39 6.96
N VAL A 148 12.27 -1.66 7.44
CA VAL A 148 11.77 -1.23 8.76
C VAL A 148 11.86 -2.42 9.72
N ASP A 149 12.36 -2.21 10.93
CA ASP A 149 12.42 -3.29 11.93
C ASP A 149 11.02 -3.76 12.37
N ARG A 150 10.96 -5.02 12.83
CA ARG A 150 9.71 -5.71 13.16
C ARG A 150 8.86 -4.93 14.18
N GLU A 151 9.47 -4.41 15.22
CA GLU A 151 8.72 -3.72 16.29
C GLU A 151 8.06 -2.44 15.79
N ARG A 152 8.80 -1.65 14.96
CA ARG A 152 8.24 -0.45 14.32
C ARG A 152 7.14 -0.81 13.34
N ALA A 153 7.34 -1.82 12.51
CA ALA A 153 6.32 -2.31 11.58
C ALA A 153 5.03 -2.68 12.32
N GLN A 154 5.14 -3.39 13.46
CA GLN A 154 4.00 -3.77 14.29
C GLN A 154 3.27 -2.54 14.86
N ARG A 155 4.01 -1.58 15.43
CA ARG A 155 3.40 -0.35 15.97
C ARG A 155 2.69 0.47 14.90
N MET A 156 3.33 0.64 13.73
CA MET A 156 2.74 1.37 12.62
C MET A 156 1.48 0.70 12.08
N LEU A 157 1.51 -0.62 11.85
CA LEU A 157 0.34 -1.35 11.36
C LEU A 157 -0.80 -1.34 12.38
N ALA A 158 -0.49 -1.48 13.68
CA ALA A 158 -1.49 -1.36 14.74
C ALA A 158 -2.11 0.05 14.81
N ALA A 159 -1.34 1.10 14.53
CA ALA A 159 -1.84 2.46 14.46
C ALA A 159 -2.70 2.68 13.20
N LEU A 160 -2.33 2.10 12.06
CA LEU A 160 -3.11 2.16 10.82
C LEU A 160 -4.45 1.41 10.96
N LYS A 161 -4.46 0.26 11.62
CA LYS A 161 -5.72 -0.49 11.91
C LYS A 161 -6.76 0.36 12.67
N LYS A 162 -6.33 1.31 13.50
CA LYS A 162 -7.23 2.20 14.25
C LYS A 162 -7.92 3.25 13.37
N GLN A 163 -7.49 3.43 12.13
CA GLN A 163 -8.10 4.36 11.18
C GLN A 163 -9.38 3.80 10.53
N ASP A 164 -9.76 2.57 10.88
CA ASP A 164 -10.96 1.86 10.36
C ASP A 164 -11.02 1.82 8.82
N MET A 165 -9.86 1.77 8.19
CA MET A 165 -9.71 1.72 6.74
C MET A 165 -9.13 0.37 6.33
N PRO A 166 -9.75 -0.33 5.37
CA PRO A 166 -9.20 -1.58 4.83
C PRO A 166 -7.79 -1.38 4.29
N ILE A 167 -6.93 -2.35 4.56
CA ILE A 167 -5.54 -2.34 4.11
C ILE A 167 -5.28 -3.61 3.30
N LEU A 168 -4.86 -3.45 2.05
CA LEU A 168 -4.33 -4.53 1.23
C LEU A 168 -2.83 -4.28 1.07
N LEU A 169 -2.01 -5.21 1.53
CA LEU A 169 -0.56 -5.08 1.43
C LEU A 169 0.08 -6.26 0.71
N VAL A 170 1.09 -5.98 -0.09
CA VAL A 170 2.02 -7.00 -0.59
C VAL A 170 3.20 -7.04 0.36
N SER A 171 3.57 -8.24 0.80
CA SER A 171 4.82 -8.47 1.52
C SER A 171 5.34 -9.89 1.29
N HIS A 172 6.66 -10.03 1.41
CA HIS A 172 7.34 -11.33 1.47
C HIS A 172 7.90 -11.60 2.88
N GLU A 173 7.75 -10.66 3.80
CA GLU A 173 8.22 -10.75 5.17
C GLU A 173 7.21 -11.50 6.05
N GLN A 174 7.56 -12.68 6.53
CA GLN A 174 6.69 -13.50 7.39
C GLN A 174 6.15 -12.73 8.61
N PRO A 175 6.95 -11.90 9.33
CA PRO A 175 6.44 -11.14 10.47
C PRO A 175 5.36 -10.11 10.11
N VAL A 176 5.35 -9.61 8.88
CA VAL A 176 4.31 -8.69 8.38
C VAL A 176 3.03 -9.46 8.05
N LEU A 177 3.17 -10.62 7.40
CA LEU A 177 2.05 -11.48 7.04
C LEU A 177 1.31 -12.03 8.28
N GLU A 178 2.04 -12.34 9.36
CA GLU A 178 1.45 -12.76 10.65
C GLU A 178 0.56 -11.69 11.29
N MET A 179 0.72 -10.42 10.93
CA MET A 179 -0.11 -9.32 11.42
C MET A 179 -1.39 -9.09 10.58
N CYS A 180 -1.50 -9.76 9.43
CA CYS A 180 -2.66 -9.66 8.56
C CYS A 180 -3.83 -10.50 9.10
N ASP A 181 -5.04 -10.01 8.90
CA ASP A 181 -6.25 -10.73 9.32
C ASP A 181 -6.57 -11.88 8.33
N LYS A 182 -6.12 -11.72 7.07
CA LYS A 182 -6.18 -12.76 6.03
C LYS A 182 -4.99 -12.63 5.09
N VAL A 183 -4.45 -13.76 4.66
CA VAL A 183 -3.37 -13.81 3.68
C VAL A 183 -3.83 -14.60 2.46
N TYR A 184 -3.59 -14.04 1.28
CA TYR A 184 -3.75 -14.71 0.00
C TYR A 184 -2.36 -15.03 -0.56
N GLU A 185 -2.12 -16.30 -0.82
CA GLU A 185 -0.88 -16.75 -1.43
C GLU A 185 -1.07 -16.89 -2.93
N PHE A 186 -0.20 -16.26 -3.69
CA PHE A 186 -0.21 -16.30 -5.14
C PHE A 186 1.00 -17.07 -5.67
N THR A 187 0.81 -17.69 -6.82
CA THR A 187 1.87 -18.42 -7.51
C THR A 187 1.76 -18.24 -9.02
N GLY A 188 2.74 -18.76 -9.72
CA GLY A 188 2.72 -18.89 -11.18
C GLY A 188 2.88 -17.58 -11.93
N PHE A 189 2.84 -17.76 -13.24
CA PHE A 189 2.81 -16.69 -14.22
C PHE A 189 2.09 -17.27 -15.44
N PRO A 190 0.86 -16.85 -15.76
CA PRO A 190 0.02 -15.83 -15.12
C PRO A 190 -0.28 -16.06 -13.63
N LEU A 191 -0.65 -14.97 -12.91
CA LEU A 191 -0.96 -14.98 -11.49
C LEU A 191 -2.09 -15.95 -11.16
N LYS A 192 -1.89 -16.81 -10.18
CA LYS A 192 -2.89 -17.76 -9.67
C LYS A 192 -2.95 -17.69 -8.15
N LEU A 193 -4.14 -17.85 -7.60
CA LEU A 193 -4.33 -18.07 -6.18
C LEU A 193 -4.03 -19.54 -5.85
N VAL A 194 -3.31 -19.79 -4.73
CA VAL A 194 -3.01 -21.13 -4.22
C VAL A 194 -4.15 -21.66 -3.37
#